data_7412c8b99663e5de6c0dcbe14b6808dd
#
_entry.id   7412c8b99663e5de6c0dcbe14b6808dd
#
_cell.length_a   1.000
_cell.length_b   1.000
_cell.length_c   1.000
_cell.angle_alpha   90.00
_cell.angle_beta   90.00
_cell.angle_gamma   90.00
#
_symmetry.space_group_name_H-M   'P 1'
#
loop_
_entity.id
_entity.type
_entity.pdbx_description
1 polymer ?
#
loop_
_entity_poly.entity_id
_entity_poly.type
_entity_poly.pdbx_seq_one_letter_code
_entity_poly.pdbx_strand_id
1 'polypeptide(L)'
;MTRRPDGVRSGLSDRVRDRVECFLDDFNGTILARKVLGVVVCGSAARGEEVWDGDRLLSDIDIMLLTRRTDPRLMAAAGPILARHRSDGIDRGPMPLGPLRTHATMLIYETRANGVVVAGDVDLKALAGPFEAAQIPAWEGFRVLANRMLEHVKAIDGRVPAERAIAKGYEALAEASLVAEGRYLPTYRTRMEELERRPPAGVDPAVVARMTAVLHQRLNGGPAVDVRPATARGDLVDGLARLGALVTGEPGDAATQLGVLARSSVNWKHRAWWTAVMLSRRRLRSIPLRTDPSIAIWRRALEVVTDPARLASDPALLGDWHDCPQIIQKRRSPAP
;
A
#
# COMPACT_ATOMS: atom_id res chain seq x y z
N MET A 1 -2.97 4.64 28.28
CA MET A 1 -4.04 4.48 27.28
C MET A 1 -4.96 3.37 27.74
N THR A 2 -6.25 3.60 27.87
CA THR A 2 -7.21 2.57 28.32
C THR A 2 -7.49 1.60 27.19
N ARG A 3 -7.42 0.29 27.44
CA ARG A 3 -7.92 -0.74 26.51
C ARG A 3 -9.42 -0.58 26.37
N ARG A 4 -9.96 -0.73 25.17
CA ARG A 4 -11.42 -0.82 24.99
C ARG A 4 -11.94 -2.15 25.55
N PRO A 5 -13.16 -2.16 26.14
CA PRO A 5 -13.78 -3.41 26.63
C PRO A 5 -13.97 -4.42 25.47
N ASP A 6 -14.00 -5.70 25.82
CA ASP A 6 -13.97 -6.85 24.88
C ASP A 6 -15.01 -6.84 23.75
N GLY A 7 -16.15 -6.16 23.92
CA GLY A 7 -17.20 -6.07 22.88
C GLY A 7 -16.82 -5.30 21.61
N VAL A 8 -15.75 -4.51 21.61
CA VAL A 8 -15.30 -3.70 20.42
C VAL A 8 -14.29 -4.47 19.56
N ARG A 9 -13.74 -5.58 20.09
CA ARG A 9 -12.79 -6.45 19.36
C ARG A 9 -13.46 -7.53 18.53
N SER A 10 -14.78 -7.56 18.50
CA SER A 10 -15.59 -8.59 17.84
C SER A 10 -15.40 -8.69 16.31
N GLY A 11 -14.69 -7.75 15.70
CA GLY A 11 -14.38 -7.75 14.27
C GLY A 11 -13.05 -8.43 13.88
N LEU A 12 -12.21 -8.80 14.85
CA LEU A 12 -10.91 -9.45 14.59
C LEU A 12 -11.00 -10.95 14.87
N SER A 13 -10.32 -11.78 14.06
CA SER A 13 -10.13 -13.19 14.37
C SER A 13 -9.31 -13.35 15.68
N ASP A 14 -9.49 -14.45 16.39
CA ASP A 14 -8.79 -14.70 17.65
C ASP A 14 -7.26 -14.63 17.49
N ARG A 15 -6.75 -15.23 16.39
CA ARG A 15 -5.32 -15.20 16.08
C ARG A 15 -4.75 -13.80 15.85
N VAL A 16 -5.51 -12.93 15.18
CA VAL A 16 -5.13 -11.52 14.98
C VAL A 16 -5.19 -10.78 16.30
N ARG A 17 -6.22 -11.04 17.09
CA ARG A 17 -6.42 -10.43 18.41
C ARG A 17 -5.24 -10.69 19.33
N ASP A 18 -4.81 -11.96 19.46
CA ASP A 18 -3.70 -12.35 20.33
C ASP A 18 -2.40 -11.60 19.98
N ARG A 19 -2.09 -11.48 18.67
CA ARG A 19 -0.91 -10.73 18.20
C ARG A 19 -1.02 -9.23 18.48
N VAL A 20 -2.20 -8.67 18.26
CA VAL A 20 -2.48 -7.25 18.56
C VAL A 20 -2.39 -6.97 20.06
N GLU A 21 -2.83 -7.89 20.92
CA GLU A 21 -2.72 -7.76 22.38
C GLU A 21 -1.26 -7.78 22.83
N CYS A 22 -0.46 -8.70 22.31
CA CYS A 22 0.98 -8.74 22.59
C CYS A 22 1.67 -7.42 22.19
N PHE A 23 1.33 -6.88 21.01
CA PHE A 23 1.81 -5.57 20.57
C PHE A 23 1.36 -4.45 21.51
N LEU A 24 0.08 -4.44 21.95
CA LEU A 24 -0.45 -3.40 22.83
C LEU A 24 0.20 -3.43 24.22
N ASP A 25 0.54 -4.60 24.74
CA ASP A 25 1.23 -4.72 26.02
C ASP A 25 2.61 -4.07 25.96
N ASP A 26 3.40 -4.38 24.94
CA ASP A 26 4.69 -3.74 24.68
C ASP A 26 4.55 -2.23 24.46
N PHE A 27 3.56 -1.84 23.64
CA PHE A 27 3.33 -0.45 23.28
C PHE A 27 2.92 0.40 24.49
N ASN A 28 2.03 -0.11 25.37
CA ASN A 28 1.56 0.61 26.55
C ASN A 28 2.67 0.90 27.56
N GLY A 29 3.72 0.10 27.59
CA GLY A 29 4.93 0.33 28.39
C GLY A 29 5.78 1.52 27.92
N THR A 30 5.45 2.13 26.79
CA THR A 30 6.28 3.16 26.16
C THR A 30 5.74 4.58 26.38
N ILE A 31 6.63 5.57 26.25
CA ILE A 31 6.24 6.99 26.24
C ILE A 31 5.33 7.36 25.07
N LEU A 32 5.34 6.55 24.00
CA LEU A 32 4.53 6.76 22.81
C LEU A 32 3.03 6.60 23.08
N ALA A 33 2.66 5.65 23.95
CA ALA A 33 1.27 5.41 24.31
C ALA A 33 0.56 6.66 24.86
N ARG A 34 1.31 7.59 25.44
CA ARG A 34 0.76 8.87 25.98
C ARG A 34 0.50 9.90 24.87
N LYS A 35 1.12 9.75 23.69
CA LYS A 35 1.04 10.71 22.58
C LYS A 35 0.11 10.26 21.46
N VAL A 36 -0.30 9.00 21.47
CA VAL A 36 -1.21 8.39 20.51
C VAL A 36 -2.65 8.52 21.02
N LEU A 37 -3.55 8.95 20.14
CA LEU A 37 -4.98 9.12 20.44
C LEU A 37 -5.74 7.80 20.43
N GLY A 38 -5.32 6.90 19.52
CA GLY A 38 -5.92 5.60 19.36
C GLY A 38 -5.02 4.68 18.54
N VAL A 39 -5.23 3.38 18.70
CA VAL A 39 -4.62 2.32 17.89
C VAL A 39 -5.71 1.64 17.10
N VAL A 40 -5.53 1.57 15.80
CA VAL A 40 -6.51 1.03 14.85
C VAL A 40 -5.87 -0.09 14.05
N VAL A 41 -6.51 -1.24 14.00
CA VAL A 41 -6.21 -2.29 13.02
C VAL A 41 -6.94 -1.94 11.74
N CYS A 42 -6.25 -1.98 10.61
CA CYS A 42 -6.79 -1.74 9.28
C CYS A 42 -6.33 -2.83 8.29
N GLY A 43 -6.61 -2.65 7.01
CA GLY A 43 -6.22 -3.63 5.99
C GLY A 43 -7.01 -4.94 6.07
N SER A 44 -6.42 -6.03 5.59
CA SER A 44 -7.09 -7.34 5.51
C SER A 44 -7.46 -7.92 6.88
N ALA A 45 -6.62 -7.72 7.89
CA ALA A 45 -6.90 -8.19 9.25
C ALA A 45 -8.17 -7.57 9.87
N ALA A 46 -8.44 -6.29 9.57
CA ALA A 46 -9.65 -5.62 10.04
C ALA A 46 -10.92 -6.08 9.31
N ARG A 47 -10.77 -6.70 8.13
CA ARG A 47 -11.87 -7.19 7.29
C ARG A 47 -12.15 -8.68 7.46
N GLY A 48 -11.34 -9.40 8.26
CA GLY A 48 -11.39 -10.86 8.33
C GLY A 48 -10.98 -11.53 7.01
N GLU A 49 -10.11 -10.87 6.24
CA GLU A 49 -9.59 -11.34 4.94
C GLU A 49 -8.08 -11.59 5.00
N GLU A 50 -7.54 -11.80 6.20
CA GLU A 50 -6.15 -12.19 6.37
C GLU A 50 -5.91 -13.63 5.87
N VAL A 51 -4.71 -13.86 5.36
CA VAL A 51 -4.33 -15.16 4.79
C VAL A 51 -3.38 -15.87 5.75
N TRP A 52 -3.71 -17.12 6.05
CA TRP A 52 -2.92 -18.00 6.90
C TRP A 52 -2.43 -19.24 6.14
N ASP A 53 -1.24 -19.70 6.49
CA ASP A 53 -0.69 -21.01 6.11
C ASP A 53 -0.33 -21.74 7.41
N GLY A 54 -1.20 -22.65 7.83
CA GLY A 54 -1.15 -23.19 9.19
C GLY A 54 -1.22 -22.08 10.24
N ASP A 55 -0.17 -21.96 11.07
CA ASP A 55 -0.04 -20.89 12.09
C ASP A 55 0.72 -19.65 11.59
N ARG A 56 1.20 -19.69 10.35
CA ARG A 56 1.94 -18.59 9.75
C ARG A 56 0.99 -17.61 9.08
N LEU A 57 1.04 -16.35 9.50
CA LEU A 57 0.35 -15.28 8.80
C LEU A 57 1.11 -14.92 7.53
N LEU A 58 0.44 -14.94 6.38
CA LEU A 58 0.99 -14.57 5.07
C LEU A 58 0.67 -13.13 4.68
N SER A 59 -0.38 -12.55 5.24
CA SER A 59 -0.73 -11.13 5.12
C SER A 59 -0.21 -10.33 6.32
N ASP A 60 -0.12 -9.01 6.16
CA ASP A 60 0.29 -8.13 7.26
C ASP A 60 -0.92 -7.75 8.14
N ILE A 61 -0.68 -7.49 9.43
CA ILE A 61 -1.60 -6.82 10.34
C ILE A 61 -1.22 -5.33 10.34
N ASP A 62 -1.97 -4.55 9.60
CA ASP A 62 -1.71 -3.11 9.48
C ASP A 62 -2.19 -2.38 10.73
N ILE A 63 -1.27 -1.85 11.53
CA ILE A 63 -1.58 -1.05 12.73
C ILE A 63 -1.34 0.44 12.48
N MET A 64 -2.40 1.23 12.66
CA MET A 64 -2.34 2.68 12.54
C MET A 64 -2.34 3.31 13.95
N LEU A 65 -1.26 4.01 14.28
CA LEU A 65 -1.12 4.78 15.50
C LEU A 65 -1.62 6.21 15.26
N LEU A 66 -2.84 6.52 15.67
CA LEU A 66 -3.45 7.83 15.42
C LEU A 66 -2.79 8.92 16.25
N THR A 67 -2.32 9.99 15.59
CA THR A 67 -1.64 11.11 16.24
C THR A 67 -2.30 12.44 15.85
N ARG A 68 -2.24 13.45 16.72
CA ARG A 68 -2.82 14.77 16.42
C ARG A 68 -2.16 15.43 15.22
N ARG A 69 -0.85 15.27 15.06
CA ARG A 69 -0.03 15.84 13.99
C ARG A 69 1.20 14.98 13.71
N THR A 70 1.82 15.21 12.57
CA THR A 70 3.11 14.58 12.25
C THR A 70 4.16 15.00 13.27
N ASP A 71 4.79 14.03 13.93
CA ASP A 71 5.90 14.24 14.85
C ASP A 71 7.03 13.28 14.45
N PRO A 72 8.15 13.80 13.90
CA PRO A 72 9.29 12.97 13.50
C PRO A 72 9.87 12.13 14.65
N ARG A 73 9.78 12.62 15.89
CA ARG A 73 10.24 11.87 17.07
C ARG A 73 9.35 10.67 17.36
N LEU A 74 8.03 10.82 17.15
CA LEU A 74 7.09 9.70 17.24
C LEU A 74 7.35 8.66 16.16
N MET A 75 7.60 9.13 14.92
CA MET A 75 7.93 8.24 13.81
C MET A 75 9.19 7.42 14.12
N ALA A 76 10.26 8.09 14.58
CA ALA A 76 11.51 7.43 14.95
C ALA A 76 11.34 6.44 16.11
N ALA A 77 10.56 6.81 17.13
CA ALA A 77 10.37 5.99 18.32
C ALA A 77 9.41 4.80 18.09
N ALA A 78 8.48 4.88 17.12
CA ALA A 78 7.61 3.77 16.75
C ALA A 78 8.36 2.65 16.01
N GLY A 79 9.39 3.00 15.24
CA GLY A 79 10.15 2.04 14.43
C GLY A 79 10.68 0.82 15.20
N PRO A 80 11.39 0.97 16.33
CA PRO A 80 11.88 -0.16 17.11
C PRO A 80 10.78 -1.06 17.67
N ILE A 81 9.61 -0.51 18.04
CA ILE A 81 8.48 -1.29 18.57
C ILE A 81 7.87 -2.13 17.44
N LEU A 82 7.58 -1.49 16.30
CA LEU A 82 7.06 -2.18 15.12
C LEU A 82 8.04 -3.24 14.62
N ALA A 83 9.35 -2.96 14.66
CA ALA A 83 10.37 -3.92 14.24
C ALA A 83 10.39 -5.19 15.09
N ARG A 84 10.12 -5.10 16.40
CA ARG A 84 10.03 -6.29 17.29
C ARG A 84 8.86 -7.21 16.94
N HIS A 85 7.73 -6.62 16.49
CA HIS A 85 6.53 -7.37 16.15
C HIS A 85 6.40 -7.66 14.64
N ARG A 86 7.45 -7.39 13.87
CA ARG A 86 7.42 -7.69 12.42
C ARG A 86 7.33 -9.19 12.13
N SER A 87 7.94 -10.04 12.95
CA SER A 87 7.79 -11.49 12.87
C SER A 87 6.34 -11.95 13.11
N ASP A 88 5.58 -11.17 13.89
CA ASP A 88 4.17 -11.42 14.19
C ASP A 88 3.25 -10.90 13.06
N GLY A 89 3.84 -10.35 12.00
CA GLY A 89 3.14 -9.77 10.86
C GLY A 89 2.68 -8.33 11.07
N ILE A 90 3.05 -7.67 12.18
CA ILE A 90 2.62 -6.29 12.45
C ILE A 90 3.46 -5.29 11.65
N ASP A 91 2.78 -4.46 10.88
CA ASP A 91 3.38 -3.39 10.08
C ASP A 91 2.60 -2.07 10.26
N ARG A 92 3.06 -1.03 9.59
CA ARG A 92 2.62 0.35 9.57
C ARG A 92 3.18 1.22 10.70
N GLY A 93 2.43 2.24 11.15
CA GLY A 93 2.95 3.19 12.13
C GLY A 93 2.08 4.43 12.31
N PRO A 94 2.67 5.56 12.75
CA PRO A 94 1.94 6.76 13.03
C PRO A 94 1.19 7.35 11.84
N MET A 95 -0.09 7.67 12.06
CA MET A 95 -0.98 8.34 11.13
C MET A 95 -1.53 9.64 11.76
N PRO A 96 -1.15 10.80 11.25
CA PRO A 96 -1.70 12.07 11.74
C PRO A 96 -3.15 12.26 11.29
N LEU A 97 -3.99 12.90 12.15
CA LEU A 97 -5.40 13.14 11.87
C LEU A 97 -5.64 14.04 10.64
N GLY A 98 -4.71 14.93 10.31
CA GLY A 98 -4.87 15.82 9.16
C GLY A 98 -5.13 15.06 7.86
N PRO A 99 -4.18 14.20 7.39
CA PRO A 99 -4.41 13.33 6.23
C PRO A 99 -5.64 12.44 6.35
N LEU A 100 -5.91 11.85 7.52
CA LEU A 100 -7.08 11.00 7.75
C LEU A 100 -8.41 11.74 7.43
N ARG A 101 -8.47 13.03 7.71
CA ARG A 101 -9.67 13.87 7.49
C ARG A 101 -9.78 14.42 6.07
N THR A 102 -8.66 14.64 5.39
CA THR A 102 -8.63 15.49 4.19
C THR A 102 -8.18 14.81 2.92
N HIS A 103 -7.67 13.55 3.00
CA HIS A 103 -7.14 12.85 1.84
C HIS A 103 -8.05 11.66 1.48
N ALA A 104 -8.67 11.74 0.33
CA ALA A 104 -9.41 10.61 -0.25
C ALA A 104 -8.40 9.58 -0.79
N THR A 105 -8.06 8.58 0.03
CA THR A 105 -7.19 7.48 -0.35
C THR A 105 -7.89 6.14 -0.12
N MET A 106 -7.48 5.10 -0.82
CA MET A 106 -7.99 3.74 -0.59
C MET A 106 -7.85 3.33 0.88
N LEU A 107 -6.68 3.58 1.49
CA LEU A 107 -6.44 3.26 2.89
C LEU A 107 -7.43 3.94 3.84
N ILE A 108 -7.71 5.23 3.65
CA ILE A 108 -8.61 5.99 4.53
C ILE A 108 -10.06 5.55 4.31
N TYR A 109 -10.45 5.32 3.06
CA TYR A 109 -11.77 4.78 2.71
C TYR A 109 -12.01 3.42 3.37
N GLU A 110 -11.06 2.48 3.25
CA GLU A 110 -11.13 1.16 3.90
C GLU A 110 -11.12 1.26 5.43
N THR A 111 -10.25 2.12 5.99
CA THR A 111 -10.17 2.30 7.45
C THR A 111 -11.47 2.85 8.03
N ARG A 112 -12.12 3.79 7.32
CA ARG A 112 -13.44 4.30 7.73
C ARG A 112 -14.52 3.22 7.70
N ALA A 113 -14.49 2.34 6.70
CA ALA A 113 -15.47 1.27 6.50
C ALA A 113 -15.30 0.12 7.49
N ASN A 114 -14.06 -0.34 7.70
CA ASN A 114 -13.75 -1.60 8.36
C ASN A 114 -12.72 -1.49 9.50
N GLY A 115 -12.12 -0.33 9.73
CA GLY A 115 -11.09 -0.18 10.76
C GLY A 115 -11.61 -0.55 12.15
N VAL A 116 -10.81 -1.31 12.91
CA VAL A 116 -11.13 -1.76 14.28
C VAL A 116 -10.26 -0.99 15.28
N VAL A 117 -10.89 -0.18 16.12
CA VAL A 117 -10.19 0.53 17.20
C VAL A 117 -9.91 -0.44 18.35
N VAL A 118 -8.65 -0.72 18.60
CA VAL A 118 -8.21 -1.69 19.63
C VAL A 118 -7.74 -1.01 20.92
N ALA A 119 -7.38 0.27 20.85
CA ALA A 119 -7.05 1.07 22.04
C ALA A 119 -7.34 2.57 21.81
N GLY A 120 -7.64 3.29 22.90
CA GLY A 120 -8.05 4.70 22.89
C GLY A 120 -9.55 4.88 22.67
N ASP A 121 -10.01 6.09 22.90
CA ASP A 121 -11.41 6.47 22.70
C ASP A 121 -11.52 7.36 21.46
N VAL A 122 -11.66 6.71 20.28
CA VAL A 122 -11.76 7.38 18.99
C VAL A 122 -12.95 6.83 18.19
N ASP A 123 -13.70 7.72 17.59
CA ASP A 123 -14.72 7.39 16.58
C ASP A 123 -14.13 7.56 15.19
N LEU A 124 -13.82 6.44 14.54
CA LEU A 124 -13.24 6.46 13.19
C LEU A 124 -14.17 7.07 12.14
N LYS A 125 -15.47 6.87 12.28
CA LYS A 125 -16.45 7.42 11.33
C LYS A 125 -16.53 8.95 11.41
N ALA A 126 -16.31 9.49 12.60
CA ALA A 126 -16.22 10.94 12.80
C ALA A 126 -14.85 11.51 12.43
N LEU A 127 -13.78 10.74 12.60
CA LEU A 127 -12.40 11.18 12.34
C LEU A 127 -11.97 11.06 10.89
N ALA A 128 -12.29 9.94 10.23
CA ALA A 128 -11.96 9.75 8.82
C ALA A 128 -12.92 10.50 7.92
N GLY A 129 -12.39 11.20 6.91
CA GLY A 129 -13.22 11.95 5.96
C GLY A 129 -14.30 11.07 5.31
N PRO A 130 -15.53 11.59 5.11
CA PRO A 130 -16.65 10.85 4.52
C PRO A 130 -16.52 10.79 2.99
N PHE A 131 -15.41 10.23 2.50
CA PHE A 131 -15.13 10.14 1.08
C PHE A 131 -15.92 9.00 0.44
N GLU A 132 -16.51 9.30 -0.72
CA GLU A 132 -17.06 8.32 -1.64
C GLU A 132 -15.96 7.69 -2.51
N ALA A 133 -16.19 6.49 -3.03
CA ALA A 133 -15.21 5.78 -3.88
C ALA A 133 -14.78 6.63 -5.09
N ALA A 134 -15.71 7.35 -5.71
CA ALA A 134 -15.45 8.23 -6.85
C ALA A 134 -14.54 9.43 -6.52
N GLN A 135 -14.36 9.76 -5.25
CA GLN A 135 -13.45 10.83 -4.82
C GLN A 135 -12.01 10.35 -4.62
N ILE A 136 -11.77 9.03 -4.66
CA ILE A 136 -10.42 8.48 -4.61
C ILE A 136 -9.76 8.77 -5.97
N PRO A 137 -8.67 9.56 -6.01
CA PRO A 137 -8.07 9.94 -7.28
C PRO A 137 -7.40 8.73 -7.97
N ALA A 138 -7.46 8.68 -9.30
CA ALA A 138 -6.79 7.65 -10.10
C ALA A 138 -5.29 7.50 -9.77
N TRP A 139 -4.67 8.59 -9.31
CA TRP A 139 -3.30 8.58 -8.76
C TRP A 139 -3.08 7.51 -7.68
N GLU A 140 -4.06 7.24 -6.82
CA GLU A 140 -3.92 6.21 -5.79
C GLU A 140 -3.79 4.81 -6.41
N GLY A 141 -4.59 4.50 -7.42
CA GLY A 141 -4.46 3.26 -8.19
C GLY A 141 -3.11 3.16 -8.89
N PHE A 142 -2.67 4.23 -9.56
CA PHE A 142 -1.36 4.29 -10.20
C PHE A 142 -0.23 4.05 -9.20
N ARG A 143 -0.26 4.71 -8.04
CA ARG A 143 0.72 4.58 -6.96
C ARG A 143 0.80 3.13 -6.44
N VAL A 144 -0.34 2.47 -6.27
CA VAL A 144 -0.37 1.07 -5.81
C VAL A 144 0.26 0.16 -6.84
N LEU A 145 -0.07 0.29 -8.13
CA LEU A 145 0.57 -0.49 -9.19
C LEU A 145 2.08 -0.24 -9.28
N ALA A 146 2.49 1.02 -9.22
CA ALA A 146 3.90 1.37 -9.25
C ALA A 146 4.69 0.75 -8.07
N ASN A 147 4.07 0.68 -6.88
CA ASN A 147 4.66 -0.01 -5.73
C ASN A 147 4.75 -1.53 -5.95
N ARG A 148 3.82 -2.13 -6.69
CA ARG A 148 3.86 -3.57 -6.97
C ARG A 148 4.98 -3.97 -7.93
N MET A 149 5.48 -3.07 -8.77
CA MET A 149 6.71 -3.34 -9.52
C MET A 149 7.85 -3.78 -8.59
N LEU A 150 7.95 -3.19 -7.41
CA LEU A 150 9.01 -3.53 -6.45
C LEU A 150 8.83 -4.91 -5.81
N GLU A 151 7.59 -5.42 -5.70
CA GLU A 151 7.37 -6.81 -5.31
C GLU A 151 7.87 -7.77 -6.41
N HIS A 152 7.67 -7.44 -7.70
CA HIS A 152 8.25 -8.20 -8.79
C HIS A 152 9.78 -8.09 -8.83
N VAL A 153 10.36 -6.93 -8.52
CA VAL A 153 11.84 -6.80 -8.38
C VAL A 153 12.36 -7.68 -7.25
N LYS A 154 11.66 -7.74 -6.10
CA LYS A 154 12.02 -8.66 -5.00
C LYS A 154 11.95 -10.13 -5.42
N ALA A 155 10.96 -10.49 -6.25
CA ALA A 155 10.85 -11.85 -6.77
C ALA A 155 11.98 -12.19 -7.76
N ILE A 156 12.36 -11.24 -8.63
CA ILE A 156 13.52 -11.36 -9.52
C ILE A 156 14.83 -11.54 -8.71
N ASP A 157 14.96 -10.81 -7.58
CA ASP A 157 16.09 -10.89 -6.64
C ASP A 157 16.05 -12.16 -5.73
N GLY A 158 15.01 -12.98 -5.84
CA GLY A 158 14.84 -14.18 -5.02
C GLY A 158 14.46 -13.95 -3.55
N ARG A 159 14.10 -12.70 -3.16
CA ARG A 159 13.72 -12.36 -1.78
C ARG A 159 12.31 -12.78 -1.42
N VAL A 160 11.45 -12.94 -2.39
CA VAL A 160 10.06 -13.39 -2.22
C VAL A 160 9.71 -14.40 -3.33
N PRO A 161 8.79 -15.33 -3.09
CA PRO A 161 8.29 -16.23 -4.13
C PRO A 161 7.63 -15.45 -5.28
N ALA A 162 7.81 -15.95 -6.52
CA ALA A 162 7.20 -15.32 -7.70
C ALA A 162 5.66 -15.31 -7.61
N GLU A 163 5.06 -16.36 -7.07
CA GLU A 163 3.61 -16.50 -6.88
C GLU A 163 3.06 -15.37 -5.99
N ARG A 164 3.81 -14.99 -4.94
CA ARG A 164 3.43 -13.86 -4.08
C ARG A 164 3.42 -12.53 -4.85
N ALA A 165 4.45 -12.29 -5.66
CA ALA A 165 4.53 -11.06 -6.46
C ALA A 165 3.41 -11.01 -7.51
N ILE A 166 3.10 -12.15 -8.15
CA ILE A 166 2.00 -12.32 -9.12
C ILE A 166 0.67 -12.00 -8.44
N ALA A 167 0.37 -12.64 -7.31
CA ALA A 167 -0.87 -12.42 -6.57
C ALA A 167 -1.02 -10.94 -6.19
N LYS A 168 0.02 -10.32 -5.61
CA LYS A 168 0.01 -8.89 -5.24
C LYS A 168 -0.13 -7.97 -6.45
N GLY A 169 0.41 -8.34 -7.60
CA GLY A 169 0.24 -7.62 -8.86
C GLY A 169 -1.22 -7.58 -9.32
N TYR A 170 -1.90 -8.73 -9.36
CA TYR A 170 -3.30 -8.80 -9.78
C TYR A 170 -4.28 -8.24 -8.74
N GLU A 171 -4.03 -8.39 -7.43
CA GLU A 171 -4.77 -7.66 -6.39
C GLU A 171 -4.74 -6.15 -6.67
N ALA A 172 -3.57 -5.61 -6.95
CA ALA A 172 -3.40 -4.19 -7.23
C ALA A 172 -4.00 -3.75 -8.58
N LEU A 173 -3.94 -4.60 -9.63
CA LEU A 173 -4.62 -4.33 -10.90
C LEU A 173 -6.15 -4.24 -10.72
N ALA A 174 -6.72 -5.12 -9.91
CA ALA A 174 -8.14 -5.08 -9.54
C ALA A 174 -8.48 -3.77 -8.81
N GLU A 175 -7.74 -3.45 -7.75
CA GLU A 175 -7.92 -2.22 -6.96
C GLU A 175 -7.81 -0.98 -7.84
N ALA A 176 -6.76 -0.88 -8.62
CA ALA A 176 -6.46 0.26 -9.46
C ALA A 176 -7.50 0.46 -10.57
N SER A 177 -7.99 -0.63 -11.15
CA SER A 177 -9.04 -0.58 -12.17
C SER A 177 -10.38 -0.08 -11.60
N LEU A 178 -10.76 -0.54 -10.41
CA LEU A 178 -11.97 -0.06 -9.74
C LEU A 178 -11.84 1.40 -9.27
N VAL A 179 -10.66 1.81 -8.81
CA VAL A 179 -10.38 3.24 -8.50
C VAL A 179 -10.53 4.11 -9.75
N ALA A 180 -9.97 3.67 -10.89
CA ALA A 180 -10.04 4.42 -12.14
C ALA A 180 -11.47 4.70 -12.59
N GLU A 181 -12.41 3.83 -12.28
CA GLU A 181 -13.83 3.97 -12.59
C GLU A 181 -14.70 4.52 -11.45
N GLY A 182 -14.09 4.94 -10.34
CA GLY A 182 -14.80 5.46 -9.17
C GLY A 182 -15.68 4.42 -8.45
N ARG A 183 -15.41 3.13 -8.66
CA ARG A 183 -16.19 1.99 -8.14
C ARG A 183 -15.44 1.16 -7.09
N TYR A 184 -14.44 1.77 -6.46
CA TYR A 184 -13.62 1.08 -5.46
C TYR A 184 -14.46 0.62 -4.26
N LEU A 185 -14.24 -0.61 -3.80
CA LEU A 185 -14.97 -1.22 -2.70
C LEU A 185 -14.01 -1.63 -1.58
N PRO A 186 -14.48 -1.62 -0.31
CA PRO A 186 -13.56 -1.67 0.83
C PRO A 186 -13.05 -3.08 1.17
N THR A 187 -13.59 -4.16 0.57
CA THR A 187 -13.18 -5.55 0.84
C THR A 187 -12.77 -6.29 -0.43
N TYR A 188 -11.93 -7.31 -0.32
CA TYR A 188 -11.57 -8.14 -1.48
C TYR A 188 -12.76 -8.91 -2.04
N ARG A 189 -13.65 -9.38 -1.17
CA ARG A 189 -14.90 -10.05 -1.57
C ARG A 189 -15.76 -9.17 -2.45
N THR A 190 -16.08 -7.96 -1.99
CA THR A 190 -16.93 -7.04 -2.77
C THR A 190 -16.25 -6.56 -4.04
N ARG A 191 -14.91 -6.43 -4.07
CA ARG A 191 -14.16 -6.12 -5.29
C ARG A 191 -14.25 -7.24 -6.31
N MET A 192 -14.10 -8.50 -5.87
CA MET A 192 -14.24 -9.67 -6.72
C MET A 192 -15.64 -9.73 -7.35
N GLU A 193 -16.68 -9.63 -6.53
CA GLU A 193 -18.08 -9.61 -6.98
C GLU A 193 -18.35 -8.47 -7.98
N GLU A 194 -17.77 -7.30 -7.76
CA GLU A 194 -17.94 -6.15 -8.65
C GLU A 194 -17.21 -6.35 -9.99
N LEU A 195 -16.01 -6.95 -9.99
CA LEU A 195 -15.28 -7.29 -11.21
C LEU A 195 -16.04 -8.32 -12.06
N GLU A 196 -16.65 -9.33 -11.42
CA GLU A 196 -17.47 -10.34 -12.09
C GLU A 196 -18.74 -9.73 -12.67
N ARG A 197 -19.44 -8.89 -11.91
CA ARG A 197 -20.68 -8.24 -12.31
C ARG A 197 -20.46 -7.22 -13.44
N ARG A 198 -19.38 -6.45 -13.36
CA ARG A 198 -19.08 -5.36 -14.28
C ARG A 198 -17.57 -5.24 -14.50
N PRO A 199 -17.03 -6.00 -15.44
CA PRO A 199 -15.61 -5.92 -15.80
C PRO A 199 -15.18 -4.48 -16.13
N PRO A 200 -13.96 -4.06 -15.74
CA PRO A 200 -13.47 -2.71 -16.03
C PRO A 200 -13.31 -2.47 -17.52
N ALA A 201 -13.76 -1.30 -17.97
CA ALA A 201 -13.68 -0.91 -19.38
C ALA A 201 -12.21 -0.82 -19.86
N GLY A 202 -11.94 -1.33 -21.05
CA GLY A 202 -10.62 -1.27 -21.67
C GLY A 202 -9.55 -2.13 -21.01
N VAL A 203 -9.93 -3.06 -20.15
CA VAL A 203 -9.05 -4.12 -19.60
C VAL A 203 -9.28 -5.38 -20.38
N ASP A 204 -8.20 -6.05 -20.79
CA ASP A 204 -8.28 -7.35 -21.47
C ASP A 204 -9.07 -8.36 -20.60
N PRO A 205 -10.09 -9.05 -21.16
CA PRO A 205 -10.86 -10.05 -20.42
C PRO A 205 -10.00 -11.13 -19.77
N ALA A 206 -8.88 -11.51 -20.37
CA ALA A 206 -7.95 -12.45 -19.79
C ALA A 206 -7.23 -11.88 -18.53
N VAL A 207 -6.98 -10.58 -18.49
CA VAL A 207 -6.43 -9.91 -17.28
C VAL A 207 -7.51 -9.86 -16.21
N VAL A 208 -8.76 -9.54 -16.56
CA VAL A 208 -9.90 -9.55 -15.62
C VAL A 208 -10.07 -10.94 -15.01
N ALA A 209 -10.04 -11.99 -15.82
CA ALA A 209 -10.14 -13.37 -15.34
C ALA A 209 -9.02 -13.72 -14.34
N ARG A 210 -7.78 -13.29 -14.61
CA ARG A 210 -6.65 -13.48 -13.69
C ARG A 210 -6.83 -12.69 -12.38
N MET A 211 -7.30 -11.44 -12.45
CA MET A 211 -7.61 -10.64 -11.25
C MET A 211 -8.65 -11.34 -10.37
N THR A 212 -9.75 -11.80 -10.96
CA THR A 212 -10.83 -12.50 -10.25
C THR A 212 -10.34 -13.82 -9.66
N ALA A 213 -9.57 -14.62 -10.41
CA ALA A 213 -9.01 -15.87 -9.93
C ALA A 213 -8.08 -15.67 -8.72
N VAL A 214 -7.23 -14.63 -8.74
CA VAL A 214 -6.34 -14.30 -7.61
C VAL A 214 -7.15 -13.87 -6.38
N LEU A 215 -8.18 -13.04 -6.55
CA LEU A 215 -9.04 -12.63 -5.44
C LEU A 215 -9.82 -13.82 -4.86
N HIS A 216 -10.31 -14.72 -5.72
CA HIS A 216 -10.98 -15.95 -5.31
C HIS A 216 -10.03 -16.85 -4.50
N GLN A 217 -8.82 -17.08 -5.01
CA GLN A 217 -7.77 -17.83 -4.30
C GLN A 217 -7.47 -17.22 -2.92
N ARG A 218 -7.33 -15.90 -2.86
CA ARG A 218 -7.08 -15.19 -1.61
C ARG A 218 -8.17 -15.40 -0.56
N LEU A 219 -9.43 -15.37 -0.98
CA LEU A 219 -10.59 -15.46 -0.09
C LEU A 219 -10.91 -16.90 0.35
N ASN A 220 -10.67 -17.86 -0.51
CA ASN A 220 -11.12 -19.24 -0.31
C ASN A 220 -9.94 -20.23 -0.16
N GLY A 221 -8.70 -19.77 -0.31
CA GLY A 221 -7.55 -20.66 -0.39
C GLY A 221 -7.46 -21.39 -1.74
N GLY A 222 -6.60 -22.38 -1.81
CA GLY A 222 -6.39 -23.18 -3.00
C GLY A 222 -5.02 -22.97 -3.64
N PRO A 223 -4.73 -23.66 -4.76
CA PRO A 223 -3.46 -23.56 -5.45
C PRO A 223 -3.23 -22.16 -6.02
N ALA A 224 -1.98 -21.77 -6.14
CA ALA A 224 -1.60 -20.52 -6.79
C ALA A 224 -2.13 -20.47 -8.23
N VAL A 225 -2.57 -19.30 -8.65
CA VAL A 225 -3.04 -19.09 -10.02
C VAL A 225 -1.86 -19.32 -10.96
N ASP A 226 -2.04 -20.22 -11.93
CA ASP A 226 -1.00 -20.57 -12.91
C ASP A 226 -0.83 -19.45 -13.94
N VAL A 227 0.10 -18.55 -13.63
CA VAL A 227 0.47 -17.43 -14.52
C VAL A 227 1.98 -17.31 -14.58
N ARG A 228 2.52 -17.30 -15.78
CA ARG A 228 3.96 -17.09 -15.97
C ARG A 228 4.38 -15.72 -15.44
N PRO A 229 5.51 -15.60 -14.73
CA PRO A 229 6.00 -14.33 -14.19
C PRO A 229 6.15 -13.23 -15.24
N ALA A 230 6.55 -13.58 -16.47
CA ALA A 230 6.66 -12.62 -17.57
C ALA A 230 5.30 -12.05 -17.98
N THR A 231 4.25 -12.88 -18.04
CA THR A 231 2.87 -12.46 -18.33
C THR A 231 2.37 -11.50 -17.26
N ALA A 232 2.56 -11.86 -15.98
CA ALA A 232 2.11 -11.00 -14.87
C ALA A 232 2.83 -9.62 -14.87
N ARG A 233 4.12 -9.59 -15.23
CA ARG A 233 4.84 -8.33 -15.37
C ARG A 233 4.32 -7.50 -16.53
N GLY A 234 4.03 -8.11 -17.69
CA GLY A 234 3.41 -7.45 -18.84
C GLY A 234 2.08 -6.80 -18.47
N ASP A 235 1.17 -7.57 -17.88
CA ASP A 235 -0.14 -7.06 -17.42
C ASP A 235 -0.02 -5.89 -16.44
N LEU A 236 0.95 -5.94 -15.54
CA LEU A 236 1.22 -4.85 -14.59
C LEU A 236 1.70 -3.58 -15.31
N VAL A 237 2.61 -3.71 -16.27
CA VAL A 237 3.15 -2.59 -17.07
C VAL A 237 2.06 -1.96 -17.93
N ASP A 238 1.21 -2.76 -18.57
CA ASP A 238 0.07 -2.28 -19.35
C ASP A 238 -0.96 -1.55 -18.45
N GLY A 239 -1.23 -2.09 -17.27
CA GLY A 239 -2.05 -1.43 -16.25
C GLY A 239 -1.49 -0.06 -15.84
N LEU A 240 -0.16 0.03 -15.65
CA LEU A 240 0.52 1.30 -15.35
C LEU A 240 0.42 2.30 -16.50
N ALA A 241 0.59 1.87 -17.75
CA ALA A 241 0.43 2.72 -18.91
C ALA A 241 -0.99 3.30 -18.98
N ARG A 242 -2.00 2.45 -18.84
CA ARG A 242 -3.41 2.83 -18.87
C ARG A 242 -3.78 3.82 -17.75
N LEU A 243 -3.42 3.52 -16.51
CA LEU A 243 -3.70 4.43 -15.39
C LEU A 243 -2.85 5.69 -15.46
N GLY A 244 -1.62 5.58 -15.93
CA GLY A 244 -0.76 6.73 -16.19
C GLY A 244 -1.39 7.72 -17.14
N ALA A 245 -1.99 7.25 -18.22
CA ALA A 245 -2.73 8.10 -19.17
C ALA A 245 -3.90 8.84 -18.50
N LEU A 246 -4.65 8.18 -17.61
CA LEU A 246 -5.70 8.84 -16.82
C LEU A 246 -5.17 9.89 -15.86
N VAL A 247 -3.99 9.66 -15.28
CA VAL A 247 -3.37 10.57 -14.29
C VAL A 247 -2.69 11.77 -14.95
N THR A 248 -2.09 11.57 -16.12
CA THR A 248 -1.33 12.62 -16.84
C THR A 248 -2.16 13.36 -17.87
N GLY A 249 -3.25 12.77 -18.36
CA GLY A 249 -4.04 13.25 -19.48
C GLY A 249 -3.37 12.99 -20.85
N GLU A 250 -2.22 12.30 -20.88
CA GLU A 250 -1.44 12.05 -22.09
C GLU A 250 -1.40 10.54 -22.40
N PRO A 251 -1.58 10.11 -23.65
CA PRO A 251 -1.38 8.72 -24.04
C PRO A 251 0.11 8.37 -24.02
N GLY A 252 0.42 7.09 -23.81
CA GLY A 252 1.80 6.59 -23.87
C GLY A 252 2.00 5.33 -23.03
N ASP A 253 3.16 4.73 -23.16
CA ASP A 253 3.57 3.59 -22.37
C ASP A 253 3.92 3.97 -20.90
N ALA A 254 4.17 2.98 -20.06
CA ALA A 254 4.47 3.19 -18.64
C ALA A 254 5.72 4.06 -18.42
N ALA A 255 6.73 3.96 -19.29
CA ALA A 255 7.95 4.76 -19.22
C ALA A 255 7.66 6.24 -19.52
N THR A 256 6.86 6.50 -20.55
CA THR A 256 6.36 7.84 -20.89
C THR A 256 5.58 8.43 -19.72
N GLN A 257 4.63 7.68 -19.14
CA GLN A 257 3.82 8.14 -18.02
C GLN A 257 4.67 8.53 -16.79
N LEU A 258 5.61 7.68 -16.42
CA LEU A 258 6.55 7.99 -15.33
C LEU A 258 7.46 9.18 -15.69
N GLY A 259 7.80 9.35 -16.97
CA GLY A 259 8.54 10.51 -17.48
C GLY A 259 7.77 11.82 -17.31
N VAL A 260 6.49 11.85 -17.68
CA VAL A 260 5.58 13.00 -17.50
C VAL A 260 5.45 13.34 -16.01
N LEU A 261 5.17 12.34 -15.19
CA LEU A 261 5.05 12.50 -13.74
C LEU A 261 6.35 13.02 -13.11
N ALA A 262 7.50 12.57 -13.58
CA ALA A 262 8.81 13.04 -13.10
C ALA A 262 9.02 14.54 -13.35
N ARG A 263 8.48 15.08 -14.46
CA ARG A 263 8.59 16.52 -14.79
C ARG A 263 7.56 17.38 -14.05
N SER A 264 6.34 16.84 -13.83
CA SER A 264 5.20 17.61 -13.32
C SER A 264 5.12 17.70 -11.80
N SER A 265 5.81 16.81 -11.07
CA SER A 265 5.61 16.64 -9.64
C SER A 265 6.91 16.82 -8.86
N VAL A 266 7.01 17.97 -8.23
CA VAL A 266 8.11 18.24 -7.30
C VAL A 266 7.54 18.48 -5.90
N ASN A 267 7.48 17.43 -5.09
CA ASN A 267 7.27 17.60 -3.66
C ASN A 267 8.63 17.93 -2.99
N TRP A 268 8.93 19.24 -2.84
CA TRP A 268 10.20 19.69 -2.29
C TRP A 268 10.47 19.15 -0.88
N LYS A 269 9.42 18.97 -0.05
CA LYS A 269 9.57 18.43 1.32
C LYS A 269 9.98 16.96 1.28
N HIS A 270 9.39 16.18 0.38
CA HIS A 270 9.77 14.78 0.17
C HIS A 270 11.22 14.68 -0.33
N ARG A 271 11.60 15.54 -1.27
CA ARG A 271 12.99 15.61 -1.75
C ARG A 271 13.98 15.98 -0.66
N ALA A 272 13.67 17.01 0.13
CA ALA A 272 14.55 17.43 1.23
C ALA A 272 14.73 16.30 2.26
N TRP A 273 13.64 15.64 2.64
CA TRP A 273 13.70 14.49 3.52
C TRP A 273 14.54 13.34 2.93
N TRP A 274 14.28 12.97 1.68
CA TRP A 274 15.03 11.95 0.99
C TRP A 274 16.51 12.27 0.88
N THR A 275 16.83 13.51 0.53
CA THR A 275 18.22 13.98 0.46
C THR A 275 18.91 13.81 1.82
N ALA A 276 18.25 14.20 2.92
CA ALA A 276 18.80 14.03 4.27
C ALA A 276 19.04 12.54 4.61
N VAL A 277 18.10 11.66 4.25
CA VAL A 277 18.24 10.19 4.45
C VAL A 277 19.43 9.66 3.63
N MET A 278 19.53 10.01 2.36
CA MET A 278 20.62 9.53 1.49
C MET A 278 21.99 10.06 1.92
N LEU A 279 22.07 11.31 2.35
CA LEU A 279 23.30 11.88 2.93
C LEU A 279 23.71 11.13 4.21
N SER A 280 22.77 10.87 5.12
CA SER A 280 23.04 10.11 6.35
C SER A 280 23.55 8.70 6.09
N ARG A 281 23.13 8.09 4.96
CA ARG A 281 23.54 6.75 4.53
C ARG A 281 24.70 6.73 3.52
N ARG A 282 25.28 7.90 3.22
CA ARG A 282 26.37 8.07 2.23
C ARG A 282 26.04 7.56 0.83
N ARG A 283 24.76 7.58 0.44
CA ARG A 283 24.27 7.12 -0.87
C ARG A 283 24.00 8.28 -1.82
N LEU A 284 24.98 9.10 -2.10
CA LEU A 284 24.84 10.33 -2.89
C LEU A 284 24.30 10.11 -4.30
N ARG A 285 24.63 8.97 -4.92
CA ARG A 285 24.18 8.63 -6.29
C ARG A 285 22.68 8.38 -6.39
N SER A 286 22.00 8.06 -5.28
CA SER A 286 20.55 7.80 -5.23
C SER A 286 19.72 9.06 -5.00
N ILE A 287 20.32 10.25 -5.03
CA ILE A 287 19.60 11.53 -4.83
C ILE A 287 19.06 12.04 -6.17
N PRO A 288 17.76 11.99 -6.42
CA PRO A 288 17.17 12.60 -7.60
C PRO A 288 17.08 14.11 -7.41
N LEU A 289 17.92 14.87 -8.09
CA LEU A 289 18.01 16.32 -7.93
C LEU A 289 16.74 17.07 -8.39
N ARG A 290 15.99 16.53 -9.35
CA ARG A 290 14.85 17.20 -10.01
C ARG A 290 13.54 16.44 -10.01
N THR A 291 13.49 15.22 -9.47
CA THR A 291 12.35 14.33 -9.53
C THR A 291 11.91 13.93 -8.13
N ASP A 292 10.62 13.62 -7.95
CA ASP A 292 10.14 12.98 -6.72
C ASP A 292 10.85 11.63 -6.52
N PRO A 293 11.37 11.34 -5.32
CA PRO A 293 12.11 10.10 -5.05
C PRO A 293 11.35 8.82 -5.41
N SER A 294 10.06 8.77 -5.09
CA SER A 294 9.23 7.59 -5.42
C SER A 294 9.18 7.36 -6.94
N ILE A 295 9.00 8.42 -7.72
CA ILE A 295 8.95 8.31 -9.19
C ILE A 295 10.31 7.90 -9.76
N ALA A 296 11.40 8.41 -9.19
CA ALA A 296 12.74 8.00 -9.61
C ALA A 296 12.98 6.49 -9.36
N ILE A 297 12.54 5.99 -8.20
CA ILE A 297 12.62 4.57 -7.85
C ILE A 297 11.71 3.73 -8.76
N TRP A 298 10.47 4.16 -9.01
CA TRP A 298 9.54 3.45 -9.90
C TRP A 298 10.04 3.37 -11.34
N ARG A 299 10.73 4.39 -11.85
CA ARG A 299 11.35 4.33 -13.19
C ARG A 299 12.42 3.23 -13.24
N ARG A 300 13.30 3.16 -12.25
CA ARG A 300 14.31 2.09 -12.13
C ARG A 300 13.65 0.71 -11.98
N ALA A 301 12.60 0.62 -11.18
CA ALA A 301 11.83 -0.62 -11.01
C ALA A 301 11.17 -1.07 -12.34
N LEU A 302 10.63 -0.13 -13.11
CA LEU A 302 10.07 -0.44 -14.44
C LEU A 302 11.14 -1.03 -15.37
N GLU A 303 12.34 -0.46 -15.40
CA GLU A 303 13.45 -0.99 -16.21
C GLU A 303 13.79 -2.44 -15.84
N VAL A 304 13.80 -2.78 -14.54
CA VAL A 304 14.06 -4.17 -14.07
C VAL A 304 12.88 -5.10 -14.37
N VAL A 305 11.65 -4.63 -14.21
CA VAL A 305 10.43 -5.43 -14.48
C VAL A 305 10.33 -5.79 -15.96
N THR A 306 10.71 -4.87 -16.85
CA THR A 306 10.73 -5.09 -18.30
C THR A 306 11.93 -5.90 -18.77
N ASP A 307 13.09 -5.71 -18.14
CA ASP A 307 14.33 -6.41 -18.43
C ASP A 307 15.00 -6.85 -17.11
N PRO A 308 14.73 -8.08 -16.62
CA PRO A 308 15.27 -8.59 -15.37
C PRO A 308 16.80 -8.59 -15.25
N ALA A 309 17.53 -8.63 -16.37
CA ALA A 309 18.99 -8.61 -16.35
C ALA A 309 19.54 -7.28 -15.79
N ARG A 310 18.76 -6.21 -15.86
CA ARG A 310 19.13 -4.89 -15.32
C ARG A 310 19.26 -4.83 -13.81
N LEU A 311 18.68 -5.79 -13.09
CA LEU A 311 18.83 -5.83 -11.62
C LEU A 311 20.30 -5.93 -11.19
N ALA A 312 21.12 -6.67 -11.92
CA ALA A 312 22.55 -6.79 -11.64
C ALA A 312 23.30 -5.44 -11.72
N SER A 313 22.81 -4.53 -12.56
CA SER A 313 23.39 -3.18 -12.71
C SER A 313 22.86 -2.15 -11.70
N ASP A 314 21.80 -2.49 -10.92
CA ASP A 314 21.17 -1.62 -9.94
C ASP A 314 20.92 -2.29 -8.58
N PRO A 315 21.98 -2.74 -7.89
CA PRO A 315 21.85 -3.44 -6.61
C PRO A 315 21.31 -2.58 -5.48
N ALA A 316 21.29 -1.25 -5.65
CA ALA A 316 20.80 -0.31 -4.65
C ALA A 316 19.28 -0.14 -4.67
N LEU A 317 18.58 -0.52 -5.74
CA LEU A 317 17.17 -0.24 -5.96
C LEU A 317 16.27 -0.62 -4.77
N LEU A 318 16.36 -1.86 -4.30
CA LEU A 318 15.53 -2.34 -3.19
C LEU A 318 15.88 -1.67 -1.86
N GLY A 319 17.17 -1.35 -1.64
CA GLY A 319 17.61 -0.58 -0.47
C GLY A 319 17.07 0.85 -0.50
N ASP A 320 17.13 1.49 -1.67
CA ASP A 320 16.60 2.85 -1.85
C ASP A 320 15.07 2.89 -1.63
N TRP A 321 14.37 1.86 -2.11
CA TRP A 321 12.94 1.73 -1.85
C TRP A 321 12.60 1.56 -0.37
N HIS A 322 13.33 0.68 0.32
CA HIS A 322 13.12 0.46 1.76
C HIS A 322 13.31 1.76 2.56
N ASP A 323 14.23 2.59 2.16
CA ASP A 323 14.57 3.85 2.82
C ASP A 323 13.65 5.02 2.38
N CYS A 324 12.91 4.87 1.28
CA CYS A 324 12.04 5.91 0.74
C CYS A 324 10.75 6.04 1.57
N PRO A 325 10.53 7.14 2.27
CA PRO A 325 9.31 7.33 3.04
C PRO A 325 8.10 7.37 2.11
N GLN A 326 7.12 6.52 2.42
CA GLN A 326 5.83 6.51 1.74
C GLN A 326 5.02 7.73 2.20
N ILE A 327 5.14 8.84 1.49
CA ILE A 327 4.36 10.04 1.80
C ILE A 327 3.02 9.98 1.04
N ILE A 328 1.93 10.09 1.78
CA ILE A 328 0.59 10.28 1.21
C ILE A 328 0.61 11.65 0.50
N GLN A 329 0.61 11.62 -0.82
CA GLN A 329 0.62 12.84 -1.63
C GLN A 329 -0.81 13.28 -1.91
N LYS A 330 -1.12 14.54 -1.58
CA LYS A 330 -2.33 15.21 -2.04
C LYS A 330 -2.10 15.66 -3.48
N ARG A 331 -2.40 14.81 -4.47
CA ARG A 331 -2.47 15.21 -5.87
C ARG A 331 -3.92 15.51 -6.23
N ARG A 332 -4.13 16.69 -6.79
CA ARG A 332 -5.41 16.98 -7.47
C ARG A 332 -5.37 16.22 -8.80
N SER A 333 -6.43 15.51 -9.14
CA SER A 333 -6.66 15.12 -10.52
C SER A 333 -6.62 16.38 -11.38
N PRO A 334 -6.06 16.35 -12.60
CA PRO A 334 -6.30 17.44 -13.54
C PRO A 334 -7.81 17.68 -13.61
N ALA A 335 -8.22 18.92 -13.59
CA ALA A 335 -9.63 19.26 -13.78
C ALA A 335 -10.10 18.64 -15.10
N PRO A 336 -11.36 18.11 -15.16
CA PRO A 336 -11.91 17.56 -16.38
C PRO A 336 -11.96 18.60 -17.48
#